data_99edae9c4636a1f7b0602398c5ee941d
#
_entry.id   99edae9c4636a1f7b0602398c5ee941d
#
_cell.length_a   1.000
_cell.length_b   1.000
_cell.length_c   1.000
_cell.angle_alpha   90.00
_cell.angle_beta   90.00
_cell.angle_gamma   90.00
#
_symmetry.space_group_name_H-M   'P 1'
#
loop_
_entity.id
_entity.type
_entity.pdbx_description
1 polymer ?
#
loop_
_entity_poly.entity_id
_entity_poly.type
_entity_poly.pdbx_seq_one_letter_code
_entity_poly.pdbx_strand_id
1 'polypeptide(L)'
;MIRHSKTVLQKAHELEQKKNYTIRIGVSLMNPAAILLKQWKQASILYPDVRLEIVPFEDTVPAFLEVLDNLGSKIDLLSCPYDTKHWGDRYNSFHLMDLPLKVSCSKSHPLAEKDHLTLEDLYEQTLLLANRGLNPYTDPVWNELESMYPQIHLKGVDYVDIHLFNQLVTSQELLLSAECWDSVHPLLTTIPVDWSFTMPYGLIYSKNPSPELLQFLLAVGQVESV
;
A
#
# COMPACT_ATOMS: atom_id res chain seq x y z
N MET A 1 24.66 -1.99 7.12
CA MET A 1 23.40 -2.60 7.54
C MET A 1 23.37 -3.15 8.98
N ILE A 2 24.47 -3.62 9.57
CA ILE A 2 24.50 -4.23 10.93
C ILE A 2 24.53 -3.23 12.09
N ARG A 3 24.93 -1.98 11.91
CA ARG A 3 25.00 -0.97 12.99
C ARG A 3 23.65 -0.39 13.40
N HIS A 4 22.68 -0.25 12.50
CA HIS A 4 21.33 0.23 12.82
C HIS A 4 20.52 -0.77 13.64
N SER A 5 20.67 -2.07 13.37
CA SER A 5 19.99 -3.14 14.11
C SER A 5 20.37 -3.19 15.61
N LYS A 6 21.65 -3.01 15.94
CA LYS A 6 22.12 -3.04 17.35
C LYS A 6 21.61 -1.85 18.18
N THR A 7 21.54 -0.66 17.58
CA THR A 7 21.04 0.54 18.26
C THR A 7 19.53 0.46 18.52
N VAL A 8 18.78 -0.18 17.61
CA VAL A 8 17.34 -0.43 17.75
C VAL A 8 17.08 -1.42 18.87
N LEU A 9 17.82 -2.54 18.91
CA LEU A 9 17.68 -3.55 19.96
C LEU A 9 18.05 -3.01 21.36
N GLN A 10 19.07 -2.15 21.46
CA GLN A 10 19.51 -1.58 22.71
C GLN A 10 18.50 -0.56 23.25
N LYS A 11 17.93 0.28 22.40
CA LYS A 11 16.83 1.21 22.78
C LYS A 11 15.52 0.48 23.08
N ALA A 12 15.23 -0.64 22.42
CA ALA A 12 14.07 -1.47 22.74
C ALA A 12 14.15 -2.08 24.16
N HIS A 13 15.35 -2.51 24.61
CA HIS A 13 15.56 -3.05 25.96
C HIS A 13 15.43 -2.00 27.06
N GLU A 14 15.70 -0.73 26.78
CA GLU A 14 15.58 0.37 27.78
C GLU A 14 14.10 0.77 28.04
N LEU A 15 13.17 0.28 27.22
CA LEU A 15 11.75 0.66 27.24
C LEU A 15 10.83 -0.38 27.88
N GLU A 16 11.34 -1.52 28.35
CA GLU A 16 10.56 -2.54 29.08
C GLU A 16 9.77 -2.01 30.31
N GLN A 17 9.88 -0.72 30.62
CA GLN A 17 9.23 -0.11 31.78
C GLN A 17 8.03 0.82 31.46
N LYS A 18 7.71 1.11 30.20
CA LYS A 18 6.52 1.91 29.87
C LYS A 18 5.33 1.01 29.55
N LYS A 19 4.47 0.84 30.54
CA LYS A 19 3.15 0.23 30.38
C LYS A 19 2.24 1.17 29.57
N ASN A 20 1.62 0.66 28.54
CA ASN A 20 0.61 1.30 27.67
C ASN A 20 1.14 2.46 26.81
N TYR A 21 1.43 2.19 25.55
CA TYR A 21 1.68 3.22 24.56
C TYR A 21 0.73 3.08 23.37
N THR A 22 0.46 4.19 22.71
CA THR A 22 -0.47 4.26 21.58
C THR A 22 0.30 4.52 20.29
N ILE A 23 0.01 3.73 19.26
CA ILE A 23 0.49 3.94 17.90
C ILE A 23 -0.66 4.48 17.07
N ARG A 24 -0.49 5.66 16.50
CA ARG A 24 -1.48 6.36 15.69
C ARG A 24 -1.27 6.01 14.22
N ILE A 25 -2.24 5.32 13.65
CA ILE A 25 -2.21 4.85 12.26
C ILE A 25 -3.07 5.79 11.43
N GLY A 26 -2.46 6.46 10.45
CA GLY A 26 -3.20 7.25 9.48
C GLY A 26 -3.98 6.35 8.54
N VAL A 27 -5.24 6.70 8.30
CA VAL A 27 -6.14 5.93 7.43
C VAL A 27 -6.94 6.87 6.53
N SER A 28 -7.02 6.50 5.27
CA SER A 28 -7.95 7.07 4.30
C SER A 28 -8.57 5.95 3.45
N LEU A 29 -9.47 6.26 2.53
CA LEU A 29 -10.02 5.23 1.61
C LEU A 29 -8.92 4.58 0.77
N MET A 30 -7.97 5.38 0.26
CA MET A 30 -6.86 4.88 -0.57
C MET A 30 -5.70 4.30 0.24
N ASN A 31 -5.68 4.54 1.56
CA ASN A 31 -4.67 4.01 2.49
C ASN A 31 -5.35 3.25 3.64
N PRO A 32 -6.09 2.16 3.34
CA PRO A 32 -6.74 1.35 4.37
C PRO A 32 -5.69 0.55 5.14
N ALA A 33 -5.75 0.59 6.47
CA ALA A 33 -4.82 -0.19 7.31
C ALA A 33 -5.21 -1.67 7.44
N ALA A 34 -6.08 -2.20 6.59
CA ALA A 34 -6.67 -3.54 6.74
C ALA A 34 -5.61 -4.66 6.82
N ILE A 35 -4.59 -4.62 5.97
CA ILE A 35 -3.51 -5.62 5.96
C ILE A 35 -2.73 -5.55 7.27
N LEU A 36 -2.31 -4.36 7.70
CA LEU A 36 -1.61 -4.18 8.98
C LEU A 36 -2.46 -4.66 10.16
N LEU A 37 -3.74 -4.29 10.21
CA LEU A 37 -4.62 -4.66 11.33
C LEU A 37 -4.85 -6.17 11.39
N LYS A 38 -4.88 -6.85 10.26
CA LYS A 38 -4.96 -8.32 10.19
C LYS A 38 -3.69 -8.96 10.78
N GLN A 39 -2.50 -8.47 10.43
CA GLN A 39 -1.23 -8.93 10.99
C GLN A 39 -1.13 -8.59 12.49
N TRP A 40 -1.49 -7.36 12.86
CA TRP A 40 -1.47 -6.92 14.25
C TRP A 40 -2.36 -7.76 15.17
N LYS A 41 -3.48 -8.27 14.69
CA LYS A 41 -4.35 -9.17 15.47
C LYS A 41 -3.60 -10.36 16.05
N GLN A 42 -2.60 -10.90 15.34
CA GLN A 42 -1.75 -11.98 15.82
C GLN A 42 -0.68 -11.48 16.79
N ALA A 43 0.00 -10.38 16.44
CA ALA A 43 1.05 -9.79 17.28
C ALA A 43 0.50 -9.26 18.62
N SER A 44 -0.71 -8.72 18.66
CA SER A 44 -1.31 -8.09 19.85
C SER A 44 -1.41 -9.02 21.06
N ILE A 45 -1.46 -10.34 20.85
CA ILE A 45 -1.46 -11.34 21.92
C ILE A 45 -0.16 -11.27 22.74
N LEU A 46 0.97 -11.01 22.08
CA LEU A 46 2.29 -10.93 22.70
C LEU A 46 2.62 -9.51 23.20
N TYR A 47 1.86 -8.50 22.73
CA TYR A 47 2.10 -7.08 23.05
C TYR A 47 0.81 -6.40 23.56
N PRO A 48 0.26 -6.84 24.72
CA PRO A 48 -1.03 -6.36 25.23
C PRO A 48 -1.02 -4.89 25.65
N ASP A 49 0.15 -4.32 25.88
CA ASP A 49 0.32 -2.92 26.33
C ASP A 49 0.31 -1.92 25.16
N VAL A 50 0.27 -2.39 23.91
CA VAL A 50 0.21 -1.55 22.70
C VAL A 50 -1.25 -1.28 22.33
N ARG A 51 -1.61 -0.02 22.22
CA ARG A 51 -2.91 0.43 21.71
C ARG A 51 -2.75 0.99 20.31
N LEU A 52 -3.68 0.65 19.41
CA LEU A 52 -3.75 1.27 18.09
C LEU A 52 -4.86 2.32 18.09
N GLU A 53 -4.56 3.49 17.56
CA GLU A 53 -5.49 4.57 17.31
C GLU A 53 -5.56 4.84 15.81
N ILE A 54 -6.76 4.82 15.24
CA ILE A 54 -7.00 5.15 13.83
C ILE A 54 -7.22 6.65 13.70
N VAL A 55 -6.37 7.30 12.93
CA VAL A 55 -6.42 8.74 12.66
C VAL A 55 -6.82 8.96 11.20
N PRO A 56 -8.05 9.41 10.91
CA PRO A 56 -8.47 9.64 9.54
C PRO A 56 -7.79 10.88 8.94
N PHE A 57 -7.52 10.83 7.62
CA PHE A 57 -7.11 11.97 6.83
C PHE A 57 -7.80 11.95 5.45
N GLU A 58 -7.82 13.09 4.75
CA GLU A 58 -8.49 13.22 3.46
C GLU A 58 -7.67 12.58 2.33
N ASP A 59 -8.36 11.92 1.37
CA ASP A 59 -7.75 11.35 0.16
C ASP A 59 -7.49 12.40 -0.91
N THR A 60 -6.70 13.41 -0.56
CA THR A 60 -6.21 14.40 -1.50
C THR A 60 -4.69 14.41 -1.50
N VAL A 61 -4.08 14.75 -2.64
CA VAL A 61 -2.61 14.85 -2.73
C VAL A 61 -2.05 15.83 -1.69
N PRO A 62 -2.61 17.03 -1.49
CA PRO A 62 -2.12 17.94 -0.46
C PRO A 62 -2.19 17.36 0.96
N ALA A 63 -3.30 16.70 1.33
CA ALA A 63 -3.44 16.09 2.65
C ALA A 63 -2.46 14.93 2.85
N PHE A 64 -2.27 14.09 1.83
CA PHE A 64 -1.27 13.02 1.88
C PHE A 64 0.15 13.56 2.08
N LEU A 65 0.54 14.60 1.33
CA LEU A 65 1.85 15.25 1.49
C LEU A 65 2.01 15.88 2.87
N GLU A 66 0.96 16.53 3.40
CA GLU A 66 0.97 17.07 4.76
C GLU A 66 1.20 15.96 5.80
N VAL A 67 0.57 14.80 5.64
CA VAL A 67 0.80 13.64 6.52
C VAL A 67 2.24 13.17 6.43
N LEU A 68 2.81 13.03 5.22
CA LEU A 68 4.20 12.60 5.04
C LEU A 68 5.19 13.56 5.72
N ASP A 69 4.99 14.85 5.57
CA ASP A 69 5.87 15.89 6.14
C ASP A 69 5.75 16.00 7.67
N ASN A 70 4.66 15.49 8.26
CA ASN A 70 4.35 15.55 9.69
C ASN A 70 4.26 14.17 10.38
N LEU A 71 4.81 13.12 9.77
CA LEU A 71 4.86 11.79 10.39
C LEU A 71 5.60 11.83 11.74
N GLY A 72 5.01 11.19 12.76
CA GLY A 72 5.47 11.23 14.14
C GLY A 72 4.83 12.33 14.98
N SER A 73 4.07 13.26 14.38
CA SER A 73 3.32 14.31 15.10
C SER A 73 1.91 13.83 15.49
N LYS A 74 0.96 13.85 14.54
CA LYS A 74 -0.42 13.39 14.75
C LYS A 74 -0.63 11.94 14.31
N ILE A 75 0.12 11.48 13.32
CA ILE A 75 0.12 10.15 12.75
C ILE A 75 1.52 9.60 12.89
N ASP A 76 1.67 8.40 13.43
CA ASP A 76 2.98 7.78 13.63
C ASP A 76 3.42 7.00 12.39
N LEU A 77 2.46 6.37 11.70
CA LEU A 77 2.71 5.59 10.49
C LEU A 77 1.49 5.57 9.56
N LEU A 78 1.75 5.24 8.28
CA LEU A 78 0.77 4.79 7.30
C LEU A 78 1.10 3.36 6.87
N SER A 79 0.06 2.58 6.54
CA SER A 79 0.18 1.25 5.93
C SER A 79 -0.29 1.35 4.48
N CYS A 80 0.65 1.30 3.54
CA CYS A 80 0.37 1.59 2.13
C CYS A 80 1.44 1.01 1.19
N PRO A 81 1.18 0.93 -0.12
CA PRO A 81 2.23 0.86 -1.11
C PRO A 81 3.17 2.05 -0.98
N TYR A 82 4.47 1.84 -1.12
CA TYR A 82 5.45 2.90 -0.93
C TYR A 82 6.51 2.93 -2.03
N ASP A 83 7.09 4.11 -2.23
CA ASP A 83 8.14 4.36 -3.21
C ASP A 83 9.34 5.04 -2.54
N THR A 84 10.43 4.30 -2.41
CA THR A 84 11.67 4.83 -1.83
C THR A 84 12.52 5.60 -2.84
N LYS A 85 12.26 5.46 -4.14
CA LYS A 85 13.03 6.12 -5.19
C LYS A 85 12.71 7.61 -5.28
N HIS A 86 11.41 7.96 -5.22
CA HIS A 86 10.97 9.36 -5.34
C HIS A 86 10.74 10.04 -3.98
N TRP A 87 10.42 9.28 -2.93
CA TRP A 87 9.94 9.79 -1.65
C TRP A 87 10.81 9.40 -0.45
N GLY A 88 11.88 8.59 -0.68
CA GLY A 88 12.68 8.00 0.39
C GLY A 88 13.40 9.03 1.29
N ASP A 89 13.50 10.30 0.87
CA ASP A 89 14.03 11.36 1.71
C ASP A 89 13.02 11.90 2.74
N ARG A 90 11.71 11.69 2.52
CA ARG A 90 10.64 12.19 3.40
C ARG A 90 10.31 11.26 4.56
N TYR A 91 10.47 9.93 4.40
CA TYR A 91 10.08 8.95 5.40
C TYR A 91 11.07 7.78 5.48
N ASN A 92 10.96 6.98 6.53
CA ASN A 92 11.50 5.63 6.58
C ASN A 92 10.41 4.65 6.17
N SER A 93 10.80 3.48 5.66
CA SER A 93 9.87 2.40 5.34
C SER A 93 10.25 1.11 6.05
N PHE A 94 9.23 0.34 6.41
CA PHE A 94 9.33 -1.02 6.91
C PHE A 94 8.56 -1.92 5.94
N HIS A 95 9.26 -2.77 5.22
CA HIS A 95 8.67 -3.67 4.24
C HIS A 95 7.86 -4.76 4.93
N LEU A 96 6.63 -4.98 4.48
CA LEU A 96 5.78 -6.06 4.94
C LEU A 96 5.70 -7.19 3.88
N MET A 97 5.43 -6.84 2.64
CA MET A 97 5.28 -7.81 1.54
C MET A 97 5.36 -7.13 0.18
N ASP A 98 5.51 -7.93 -0.86
CA ASP A 98 5.28 -7.51 -2.24
C ASP A 98 3.86 -7.90 -2.65
N LEU A 99 3.01 -6.90 -2.91
CA LEU A 99 1.65 -7.14 -3.39
C LEU A 99 1.67 -7.41 -4.89
N PRO A 100 1.09 -8.52 -5.35
CA PRO A 100 0.84 -8.73 -6.78
C PRO A 100 -0.01 -7.59 -7.34
N LEU A 101 0.39 -7.05 -8.49
CA LEU A 101 -0.46 -6.15 -9.25
C LEU A 101 -1.62 -6.95 -9.86
N LYS A 102 -2.79 -6.37 -9.81
CA LYS A 102 -4.06 -6.94 -10.26
C LYS A 102 -4.76 -5.95 -11.19
N VAL A 103 -5.92 -6.31 -11.69
CA VAL A 103 -6.76 -5.44 -12.50
C VAL A 103 -8.10 -5.24 -11.79
N SER A 104 -8.51 -3.98 -11.60
CA SER A 104 -9.85 -3.62 -11.11
C SER A 104 -10.74 -3.19 -12.28
N CYS A 105 -11.99 -3.59 -12.24
CA CYS A 105 -13.03 -3.16 -13.18
C CYS A 105 -14.40 -3.03 -12.49
N SER A 106 -15.37 -2.42 -13.20
CA SER A 106 -16.76 -2.42 -12.76
C SER A 106 -17.28 -3.85 -12.61
N LYS A 107 -18.10 -4.11 -11.58
CA LYS A 107 -18.82 -5.41 -11.45
C LYS A 107 -19.76 -5.70 -12.61
N SER A 108 -20.12 -4.70 -13.41
CA SER A 108 -20.88 -4.87 -14.65
C SER A 108 -20.01 -5.17 -15.90
N HIS A 109 -18.69 -5.13 -15.75
CA HIS A 109 -17.76 -5.44 -16.84
C HIS A 109 -17.78 -6.94 -17.17
N PRO A 110 -17.70 -7.38 -18.45
CA PRO A 110 -17.68 -8.81 -18.80
C PRO A 110 -16.60 -9.63 -18.12
N LEU A 111 -15.43 -9.03 -17.84
CA LEU A 111 -14.34 -9.70 -17.15
C LEU A 111 -14.58 -9.87 -15.64
N ALA A 112 -15.55 -9.17 -15.04
CA ALA A 112 -15.82 -9.21 -13.60
C ALA A 112 -16.27 -10.59 -13.08
N GLU A 113 -16.76 -11.45 -13.97
CA GLU A 113 -17.19 -12.82 -13.63
C GLU A 113 -16.01 -13.81 -13.59
N LYS A 114 -14.80 -13.39 -13.98
CA LYS A 114 -13.62 -14.25 -13.99
C LYS A 114 -12.90 -14.19 -12.64
N ASP A 115 -12.49 -15.34 -12.14
CA ASP A 115 -11.65 -15.44 -10.94
C ASP A 115 -10.18 -15.08 -11.22
N HIS A 116 -9.78 -15.13 -12.50
CA HIS A 116 -8.42 -14.90 -12.95
C HIS A 116 -8.41 -14.45 -14.42
N LEU A 117 -7.48 -13.53 -14.79
CA LEU A 117 -7.30 -13.03 -16.13
C LEU A 117 -5.99 -13.52 -16.74
N THR A 118 -6.04 -13.95 -17.99
CA THR A 118 -4.86 -14.11 -18.84
C THR A 118 -4.52 -12.79 -19.54
N LEU A 119 -3.35 -12.69 -20.16
CA LEU A 119 -3.01 -11.52 -20.97
C LEU A 119 -3.91 -11.36 -22.20
N GLU A 120 -4.38 -12.48 -22.77
CA GLU A 120 -5.32 -12.47 -23.90
C GLU A 120 -6.69 -11.89 -23.52
N ASP A 121 -7.11 -12.02 -22.26
CA ASP A 121 -8.34 -11.40 -21.77
C ASP A 121 -8.28 -9.86 -21.77
N LEU A 122 -7.08 -9.31 -21.75
CA LEU A 122 -6.85 -7.87 -21.78
C LEU A 122 -6.75 -7.30 -23.22
N TYR A 123 -6.74 -8.15 -24.26
CA TYR A 123 -6.70 -7.67 -25.64
C TYR A 123 -7.92 -6.82 -25.97
N GLU A 124 -7.70 -5.74 -26.70
CA GLU A 124 -8.70 -4.72 -27.07
C GLU A 124 -9.32 -4.00 -25.84
N GLN A 125 -8.81 -4.26 -24.62
CA GLN A 125 -9.21 -3.52 -23.42
C GLN A 125 -8.32 -2.29 -23.22
N THR A 126 -8.88 -1.25 -22.58
CA THR A 126 -8.10 -0.08 -22.13
C THR A 126 -7.72 -0.27 -20.68
N LEU A 127 -6.42 -0.38 -20.40
CA LEU A 127 -5.86 -0.48 -19.06
C LEU A 127 -5.32 0.89 -18.61
N LEU A 128 -5.92 1.43 -17.56
CA LEU A 128 -5.47 2.64 -16.88
C LEU A 128 -4.33 2.30 -15.92
N LEU A 129 -3.27 3.07 -15.93
CA LEU A 129 -2.16 2.95 -14.98
C LEU A 129 -1.46 4.30 -14.82
N ALA A 130 -0.70 4.48 -13.73
CA ALA A 130 0.04 5.72 -13.48
C ALA A 130 0.93 6.07 -14.66
N ASN A 131 0.99 7.34 -15.05
CA ASN A 131 1.86 7.83 -16.11
C ASN A 131 3.32 7.43 -15.85
N ARG A 132 4.07 7.20 -16.93
CA ARG A 132 5.49 6.84 -16.86
C ARG A 132 6.28 7.82 -16.00
N GLY A 133 7.16 7.28 -15.17
CA GLY A 133 8.01 8.04 -14.25
C GLY A 133 7.33 8.51 -12.98
N LEU A 134 6.00 8.35 -12.83
CA LEU A 134 5.31 8.69 -11.58
C LEU A 134 5.40 7.57 -10.54
N ASN A 135 5.47 6.32 -10.98
CA ASN A 135 5.58 5.16 -10.08
C ASN A 135 6.55 4.12 -10.66
N PRO A 136 7.69 3.86 -10.01
CA PRO A 136 8.71 2.95 -10.52
C PRO A 136 8.27 1.49 -10.63
N TYR A 137 7.15 1.12 -10.00
CA TYR A 137 6.60 -0.25 -10.03
C TYR A 137 5.57 -0.44 -11.16
N THR A 138 5.03 0.64 -11.72
CA THR A 138 4.16 0.59 -12.90
C THR A 138 4.92 0.78 -14.21
N ASP A 139 6.11 1.37 -14.19
CA ASP A 139 6.95 1.54 -15.38
C ASP A 139 7.33 0.20 -16.06
N PRO A 140 7.66 -0.89 -15.35
CA PRO A 140 7.87 -2.21 -15.96
C PRO A 140 6.63 -2.74 -16.68
N VAL A 141 5.42 -2.51 -16.13
CA VAL A 141 4.14 -2.91 -16.76
C VAL A 141 3.99 -2.19 -18.09
N TRP A 142 4.21 -0.85 -18.13
CA TRP A 142 4.23 -0.06 -19.35
C TRP A 142 5.16 -0.66 -20.39
N ASN A 143 6.41 -0.93 -20.01
CA ASN A 143 7.47 -1.37 -20.93
C ASN A 143 7.16 -2.74 -21.53
N GLU A 144 6.70 -3.68 -20.72
CA GLU A 144 6.42 -5.03 -21.17
C GLU A 144 5.14 -5.07 -22.03
N LEU A 145 4.05 -4.49 -21.54
CA LEU A 145 2.78 -4.54 -22.26
C LEU A 145 2.84 -3.79 -23.60
N GLU A 146 3.45 -2.61 -23.65
CA GLU A 146 3.59 -1.85 -24.90
C GLU A 146 4.46 -2.57 -25.93
N SER A 147 5.51 -3.28 -25.51
CA SER A 147 6.44 -3.96 -26.40
C SER A 147 5.97 -5.34 -26.84
N MET A 148 5.34 -6.11 -25.93
CA MET A 148 5.02 -7.52 -26.14
C MET A 148 3.54 -7.77 -26.45
N TYR A 149 2.66 -6.86 -26.00
CA TYR A 149 1.20 -7.03 -26.08
C TYR A 149 0.51 -5.76 -26.59
N PRO A 150 0.85 -5.29 -27.84
CA PRO A 150 0.33 -4.03 -28.39
C PRO A 150 -1.19 -4.02 -28.60
N GLN A 151 -1.87 -5.17 -28.46
CA GLN A 151 -3.33 -5.29 -28.48
C GLN A 151 -3.99 -4.76 -27.21
N ILE A 152 -3.22 -4.55 -26.13
CA ILE A 152 -3.72 -3.95 -24.89
C ILE A 152 -3.54 -2.42 -24.99
N HIS A 153 -4.63 -1.67 -24.88
CA HIS A 153 -4.58 -0.22 -24.99
C HIS A 153 -4.19 0.39 -23.64
N LEU A 154 -2.97 0.91 -23.52
CA LEU A 154 -2.50 1.53 -22.30
C LEU A 154 -2.87 3.03 -22.25
N LYS A 155 -3.44 3.48 -21.13
CA LYS A 155 -3.81 4.87 -20.91
C LYS A 155 -3.27 5.35 -19.56
N GLY A 156 -2.42 6.38 -19.61
CA GLY A 156 -1.83 6.97 -18.41
C GLY A 156 -2.80 7.83 -17.61
N VAL A 157 -2.67 7.80 -16.29
CA VAL A 157 -3.36 8.68 -15.35
C VAL A 157 -2.35 9.36 -14.44
N ASP A 158 -2.63 10.61 -14.04
CA ASP A 158 -1.71 11.37 -13.17
C ASP A 158 -1.76 10.87 -11.72
N TYR A 159 -2.93 10.44 -11.27
CA TYR A 159 -3.15 9.95 -9.91
C TYR A 159 -4.15 8.79 -9.91
N VAL A 160 -3.90 7.82 -9.03
CA VAL A 160 -4.86 6.77 -8.68
C VAL A 160 -5.52 7.21 -7.37
N ASP A 161 -6.73 7.74 -7.47
CA ASP A 161 -7.50 8.28 -6.36
C ASP A 161 -8.96 7.77 -6.39
N ILE A 162 -9.75 8.17 -5.39
CA ILE A 162 -11.15 7.77 -5.29
C ILE A 162 -12.01 8.27 -6.47
N HIS A 163 -11.64 9.39 -7.11
CA HIS A 163 -12.36 9.89 -8.27
C HIS A 163 -12.20 8.96 -9.47
N LEU A 164 -10.98 8.43 -9.67
CA LEU A 164 -10.72 7.44 -10.70
C LEU A 164 -11.51 6.15 -10.45
N PHE A 165 -11.60 5.67 -9.20
CA PHE A 165 -12.43 4.53 -8.84
C PHE A 165 -13.93 4.78 -9.13
N ASN A 166 -14.44 5.97 -8.82
CA ASN A 166 -15.81 6.35 -9.15
C ASN A 166 -16.08 6.38 -10.66
N GLN A 167 -15.13 6.88 -11.46
CA GLN A 167 -15.24 6.89 -12.92
C GLN A 167 -15.22 5.47 -13.50
N LEU A 168 -14.41 4.59 -12.92
CA LEU A 168 -14.30 3.21 -13.37
C LEU A 168 -15.64 2.45 -13.28
N VAL A 169 -16.51 2.77 -12.30
CA VAL A 169 -17.81 2.13 -12.10
C VAL A 169 -18.69 2.17 -13.34
N THR A 170 -18.64 3.26 -14.10
CA THR A 170 -19.50 3.50 -15.27
C THR A 170 -18.75 3.38 -16.60
N SER A 171 -17.47 3.06 -16.55
CA SER A 171 -16.64 2.87 -17.75
C SER A 171 -16.51 1.39 -18.12
N GLN A 172 -15.98 1.14 -19.32
CA GLN A 172 -15.52 -0.19 -19.75
C GLN A 172 -13.99 -0.30 -19.65
N GLU A 173 -13.34 0.65 -18.96
CA GLU A 173 -11.91 0.65 -18.78
C GLU A 173 -11.52 -0.25 -17.58
N LEU A 174 -10.30 -0.72 -17.60
CA LEU A 174 -9.67 -1.48 -16.54
C LEU A 174 -8.67 -0.59 -15.81
N LEU A 175 -8.40 -0.85 -14.53
CA LEU A 175 -7.41 -0.11 -13.75
C LEU A 175 -6.36 -1.08 -13.19
N LEU A 176 -5.08 -0.80 -13.41
CA LEU A 176 -3.99 -1.47 -12.70
C LEU A 176 -4.10 -1.17 -11.20
N SER A 177 -4.24 -2.20 -10.40
CA SER A 177 -4.61 -2.14 -8.99
C SER A 177 -3.81 -3.14 -8.15
N ALA A 178 -4.13 -3.25 -6.87
CA ALA A 178 -3.55 -4.23 -5.95
C ALA A 178 -4.56 -4.60 -4.85
N GLU A 179 -4.29 -5.70 -4.14
CA GLU A 179 -5.17 -6.24 -3.09
C GLU A 179 -5.53 -5.21 -2.01
N CYS A 180 -4.63 -4.29 -1.67
CA CYS A 180 -4.89 -3.27 -0.66
C CYS A 180 -6.08 -2.35 -1.01
N TRP A 181 -6.51 -2.33 -2.27
CA TRP A 181 -7.64 -1.53 -2.76
C TRP A 181 -8.89 -2.33 -3.09
N ASP A 182 -8.91 -3.65 -2.83
CA ASP A 182 -10.06 -4.53 -3.16
C ASP A 182 -11.39 -4.05 -2.55
N SER A 183 -11.35 -3.39 -1.39
CA SER A 183 -12.55 -2.92 -0.68
C SER A 183 -12.81 -1.43 -0.79
N VAL A 184 -12.05 -0.69 -1.59
CA VAL A 184 -12.16 0.78 -1.71
C VAL A 184 -13.51 1.18 -2.31
N HIS A 185 -14.01 0.43 -3.28
CA HIS A 185 -15.30 0.76 -3.91
C HIS A 185 -16.21 -0.48 -4.06
N PRO A 186 -17.45 -0.46 -3.52
CA PRO A 186 -18.32 -1.65 -3.47
C PRO A 186 -18.83 -2.15 -4.83
N LEU A 187 -18.79 -1.30 -5.88
CA LEU A 187 -19.22 -1.65 -7.24
C LEU A 187 -18.06 -2.06 -8.16
N LEU A 188 -16.84 -2.13 -7.64
CA LEU A 188 -15.69 -2.65 -8.36
C LEU A 188 -15.33 -4.05 -7.88
N THR A 189 -14.62 -4.77 -8.71
CA THR A 189 -13.96 -6.04 -8.39
C THR A 189 -12.52 -5.96 -8.85
N THR A 190 -11.62 -6.65 -8.11
CA THR A 190 -10.20 -6.72 -8.42
C THR A 190 -9.83 -8.16 -8.71
N ILE A 191 -9.25 -8.43 -9.87
CA ILE A 191 -9.04 -9.75 -10.42
C ILE A 191 -7.53 -9.96 -10.60
N PRO A 192 -6.95 -11.09 -10.13
CA PRO A 192 -5.58 -11.47 -10.42
C PRO A 192 -5.34 -11.65 -11.92
N VAL A 193 -4.12 -11.38 -12.37
CA VAL A 193 -3.71 -11.53 -13.77
C VAL A 193 -2.46 -12.41 -13.82
N ASP A 194 -2.30 -13.17 -14.93
CA ASP A 194 -1.14 -14.03 -15.22
C ASP A 194 0.12 -13.23 -15.60
N TRP A 195 0.63 -12.46 -14.66
CA TRP A 195 1.89 -11.74 -14.74
C TRP A 195 2.65 -11.76 -13.42
N SER A 196 3.91 -11.34 -13.43
CA SER A 196 4.76 -11.35 -12.22
C SER A 196 4.97 -9.96 -11.60
N PHE A 197 4.21 -8.95 -12.03
CA PHE A 197 4.38 -7.59 -11.51
C PHE A 197 3.90 -7.46 -10.08
N THR A 198 4.72 -6.82 -9.26
CA THR A 198 4.44 -6.55 -7.85
C THR A 198 4.76 -5.10 -7.49
N MET A 199 4.23 -4.65 -6.36
CA MET A 199 4.64 -3.40 -5.73
C MET A 199 4.90 -3.64 -4.24
N PRO A 200 5.90 -2.97 -3.63
CA PRO A 200 6.16 -3.11 -2.21
C PRO A 200 5.03 -2.48 -1.40
N TYR A 201 4.60 -3.19 -0.38
CA TYR A 201 3.66 -2.74 0.62
C TYR A 201 4.30 -2.80 2.00
N GLY A 202 4.02 -1.80 2.82
CA GLY A 202 4.61 -1.75 4.15
C GLY A 202 4.16 -0.56 4.96
N LEU A 203 4.97 -0.24 5.94
CA LEU A 203 4.73 0.86 6.87
C LEU A 203 5.69 1.99 6.53
N ILE A 204 5.15 3.18 6.27
CA ILE A 204 5.96 4.40 6.16
C ILE A 204 5.81 5.21 7.45
N TYR A 205 6.92 5.76 7.93
CA TYR A 205 6.98 6.43 9.23
C TYR A 205 8.08 7.50 9.28
N SER A 206 8.07 8.33 10.32
CA SER A 206 9.00 9.45 10.49
C SER A 206 10.46 9.04 10.37
N LYS A 207 11.30 9.94 9.83
CA LYS A 207 12.77 9.80 9.86
C LYS A 207 13.34 9.73 11.27
N ASN A 208 12.63 10.29 12.25
CA ASN A 208 12.99 10.26 13.67
C ASN A 208 11.89 9.52 14.46
N PRO A 209 11.79 8.18 14.33
CA PRO A 209 10.74 7.41 14.97
C PRO A 209 10.91 7.40 16.50
N SER A 210 9.78 7.35 17.21
CA SER A 210 9.81 7.14 18.65
C SER A 210 10.29 5.72 18.97
N PRO A 211 10.83 5.51 20.18
CA PRO A 211 11.22 4.16 20.61
C PRO A 211 10.03 3.19 20.64
N GLU A 212 8.85 3.66 21.01
CA GLU A 212 7.60 2.89 21.02
C GLU A 212 7.23 2.40 19.61
N LEU A 213 7.36 3.29 18.61
CA LEU A 213 7.12 2.91 17.21
C LEU A 213 8.13 1.85 16.74
N LEU A 214 9.40 1.97 17.13
CA LEU A 214 10.41 0.96 16.78
C LEU A 214 10.07 -0.42 17.37
N GLN A 215 9.58 -0.47 18.62
CA GLN A 215 9.10 -1.71 19.24
C GLN A 215 7.89 -2.30 18.49
N PHE A 216 6.94 -1.45 18.10
CA PHE A 216 5.79 -1.87 17.30
C PHE A 216 6.22 -2.48 15.97
N LEU A 217 7.16 -1.86 15.24
CA LEU A 217 7.67 -2.37 13.98
C LEU A 217 8.33 -3.74 14.15
N LEU A 218 9.10 -3.93 15.24
CA LEU A 218 9.70 -5.23 15.55
C LEU A 218 8.64 -6.30 15.85
N ALA A 219 7.57 -5.92 16.57
CA ALA A 219 6.47 -6.83 16.88
C ALA A 219 5.72 -7.28 15.62
N VAL A 220 5.45 -6.36 14.69
CA VAL A 220 4.80 -6.66 13.41
C VAL A 220 5.68 -7.57 12.56
N GLY A 221 7.00 -7.30 12.47
CA GLY A 221 7.92 -8.12 11.68
C GLY A 221 8.17 -9.54 12.21
N GLN A 222 7.85 -9.83 13.47
CA GLN A 222 7.97 -11.18 14.02
C GLN A 222 6.81 -12.10 13.59
N VAL A 223 5.68 -11.55 13.15
CA VAL A 223 4.50 -12.32 12.73
C VAL A 223 4.64 -12.89 11.32
N GLU A 224 5.49 -12.32 10.48
CA GLU A 224 5.74 -12.82 9.11
C GLU A 224 6.54 -14.12 9.04
N SER A 225 7.06 -14.59 10.16
CA SER A 225 7.96 -15.75 10.23
C SER A 225 7.27 -17.06 10.61
N VAL A 226 5.92 -17.12 10.56
CA VAL A 226 5.14 -18.32 10.92
C VAL A 226 4.25 -18.79 9.77
#